data_eb849e2c633420799550c6496bc56e70
#
_entry.id   eb849e2c633420799550c6496bc56e70
#
_cell.length_a   1.000
_cell.length_b   1.000
_cell.length_c   1.000
_cell.angle_alpha   90.00
_cell.angle_beta   90.00
_cell.angle_gamma   90.00
#
_symmetry.space_group_name_H-M   'P 1'
#
loop_
_entity.id
_entity.type
_entity.pdbx_description
1 polymer ?
#
loop_
_entity_poly.entity_id
_entity_poly.type
_entity_poly.pdbx_seq_one_letter_code
_entity_poly.pdbx_strand_id
1 'polypeptide(L)'
;MATDSSATTGAATSSALTVERNGINVISEGERKGRPRDLFWPWCAANISVFGISYGSFVLGFGINGWQAVVAGIVGIVVSFLLVGLVSLAGRRGSAPTMALSRAAFGVRGNSVPSLVSYLILVGYETALVALATFATATVFGRLGWSDGDVTKILAFIVVALIIVAGGVLGFDTVMRLQRWLTILMLVVTVGYIALTVDEVTWSAVGDLPAGEGKAVFGAFVVVVSGFGISWVNAAADYSRYLPRGASSKGIVGWTTFGGSLPLVILITYGVLLAGSDPDLSSALAVDPIGALTTTLPDWFLVPFAVVAVAGLVSGALLDIYSSGLTLLTLGLPAPRWVAAAIDGVIMILGTIYIVWFAGDFLTPFFAFLVTLAVPIAAWCGVFLADLLLRRRDYDSVDLFDSRGRYGSVNLAGLGSMLVATLVGWGLVVSTAADGYPPEAAGFGWQGYLLEPLGLGPKLDGPWTYANLGVMVALVLPFLAYLLLG
;
A
#
# COMPACT_ATOMS: atom_id res chain seq x y z
N MET A 1 -5.20 46.75 46.51
CA MET A 1 -5.37 45.31 46.82
C MET A 1 -5.32 44.57 45.48
N ALA A 2 -4.16 44.04 45.19
CA ALA A 2 -3.90 43.24 44.01
C ALA A 2 -4.24 41.78 44.37
N THR A 3 -5.10 41.13 43.57
CA THR A 3 -5.29 39.69 43.63
C THR A 3 -4.64 39.07 42.41
N ASP A 4 -3.51 38.47 42.68
CA ASP A 4 -2.72 37.65 41.77
C ASP A 4 -3.50 36.34 41.47
N SER A 5 -3.87 36.11 40.20
CA SER A 5 -4.40 34.84 39.76
C SER A 5 -3.33 34.15 38.91
N SER A 6 -2.48 33.38 39.57
CA SER A 6 -1.55 32.43 38.95
C SER A 6 -2.33 31.39 38.14
N ALA A 7 -2.38 31.57 36.81
CA ALA A 7 -2.81 30.56 35.89
C ALA A 7 -1.75 29.45 35.87
N THR A 8 -1.98 28.36 36.58
CA THR A 8 -1.25 27.11 36.45
C THR A 8 -1.51 26.56 35.05
N THR A 9 -0.53 26.72 34.17
CA THR A 9 -0.42 25.98 32.92
C THR A 9 -0.15 24.50 33.25
N GLY A 10 -1.23 23.76 33.46
CA GLY A 10 -1.20 22.31 33.51
C GLY A 10 -0.79 21.78 32.14
N ALA A 11 0.47 21.31 32.02
CA ALA A 11 0.87 20.45 30.93
C ALA A 11 -0.06 19.22 30.96
N ALA A 12 -1.02 19.17 30.06
CA ALA A 12 -1.88 18.01 29.88
C ALA A 12 -0.97 16.85 29.43
N THR A 13 -0.65 15.96 30.37
CA THR A 13 -0.13 14.63 30.04
C THR A 13 -1.18 13.96 29.17
N SER A 14 -0.94 13.89 27.86
CA SER A 14 -1.82 13.18 26.93
C SER A 14 -1.88 11.73 27.39
N SER A 15 -3.04 11.31 27.91
CA SER A 15 -3.27 9.91 28.24
C SER A 15 -3.06 9.08 26.97
N ALA A 16 -2.38 7.95 27.10
CA ALA A 16 -1.94 7.10 25.97
C ALA A 16 -3.10 6.53 25.11
N LEU A 17 -4.36 6.84 25.44
CA LEU A 17 -5.59 6.26 24.86
C LEU A 17 -6.65 7.34 24.54
N THR A 18 -6.24 8.52 24.07
CA THR A 18 -7.23 9.50 23.59
C THR A 18 -7.63 9.19 22.16
N VAL A 19 -8.95 9.04 21.93
CA VAL A 19 -9.51 8.88 20.57
C VAL A 19 -9.31 10.16 19.78
N GLU A 20 -8.73 10.05 18.57
CA GLU A 20 -8.53 11.18 17.67
C GLU A 20 -9.87 11.77 17.23
N ARG A 21 -10.00 13.08 17.36
CA ARG A 21 -11.22 13.82 16.95
C ARG A 21 -11.12 14.41 15.55
N ASN A 22 -9.91 14.59 15.03
CA ASN A 22 -9.68 15.15 13.70
C ASN A 22 -10.10 14.13 12.61
N GLY A 23 -11.13 14.50 11.86
CA GLY A 23 -11.57 13.79 10.66
C GLY A 23 -10.88 14.34 9.42
N ILE A 24 -11.69 14.76 8.44
CA ILE A 24 -11.22 15.37 7.20
C ILE A 24 -10.94 16.88 7.30
N ASN A 25 -11.19 17.49 8.47
CA ASN A 25 -10.93 18.90 8.74
C ASN A 25 -9.44 19.23 8.56
N VAL A 26 -9.16 20.50 8.28
CA VAL A 26 -7.80 21.04 8.28
C VAL A 26 -7.29 21.10 9.72
N ILE A 27 -6.10 20.54 9.94
CA ILE A 27 -5.43 20.55 11.25
C ILE A 27 -5.02 21.99 11.61
N SER A 28 -5.38 22.43 12.82
CA SER A 28 -5.05 23.76 13.31
C SER A 28 -3.54 23.94 13.51
N GLU A 29 -3.04 25.18 13.45
CA GLU A 29 -1.59 25.45 13.63
C GLU A 29 -1.08 24.97 15.00
N GLY A 30 -1.91 25.04 16.05
CA GLY A 30 -1.55 24.56 17.40
C GLY A 30 -1.45 23.04 17.55
N GLU A 31 -2.06 22.28 16.64
CA GLU A 31 -2.01 20.82 16.63
C GLU A 31 -0.89 20.27 15.73
N ARG A 32 -0.23 21.14 14.95
CA ARG A 32 0.87 20.73 14.08
C ARG A 32 2.08 20.30 14.90
N LYS A 33 2.61 19.14 14.58
CA LYS A 33 3.69 18.51 15.35
C LYS A 33 4.54 17.60 14.47
N GLY A 34 5.66 17.14 15.03
CA GLY A 34 6.54 16.19 14.36
C GLY A 34 7.58 16.84 13.45
N ARG A 35 8.41 16.01 12.89
CA ARG A 35 9.51 16.36 12.00
C ARG A 35 9.46 15.48 10.75
N PRO A 36 10.00 15.89 9.59
CA PRO A 36 10.01 15.06 8.39
C PRO A 36 10.56 13.64 8.59
N ARG A 37 11.57 13.48 9.44
CA ARG A 37 12.16 12.17 9.79
C ARG A 37 11.17 11.20 10.47
N ASP A 38 10.10 11.72 11.07
CA ASP A 38 9.12 10.88 11.75
C ASP A 38 8.26 10.11 10.76
N LEU A 39 8.24 10.53 9.47
CA LEU A 39 7.62 9.80 8.36
C LEU A 39 8.33 8.49 8.02
N PHE A 40 9.59 8.32 8.43
CA PHE A 40 10.31 7.06 8.27
C PHE A 40 9.55 5.90 8.92
N TRP A 41 9.04 6.08 10.13
CA TRP A 41 8.48 5.00 10.93
C TRP A 41 7.23 4.35 10.33
N PRO A 42 6.16 5.09 9.97
CA PRO A 42 4.97 4.47 9.37
C PRO A 42 5.30 3.79 8.04
N TRP A 43 6.10 4.43 7.19
CA TRP A 43 6.44 3.87 5.89
C TRP A 43 7.38 2.67 5.97
N CYS A 44 8.31 2.65 6.91
CA CYS A 44 9.17 1.49 7.15
C CYS A 44 8.36 0.33 7.75
N ALA A 45 7.52 0.61 8.76
CA ALA A 45 6.71 -0.42 9.41
C ALA A 45 5.73 -1.11 8.45
N ALA A 46 5.05 -0.35 7.59
CA ALA A 46 4.11 -0.90 6.62
C ALA A 46 4.78 -1.80 5.57
N ASN A 47 6.07 -1.64 5.37
CA ASN A 47 6.80 -2.30 4.28
C ASN A 47 7.87 -3.30 4.76
N ILE A 48 8.17 -3.37 6.06
CA ILE A 48 9.08 -4.37 6.63
C ILE A 48 8.31 -5.65 7.00
N SER A 49 7.75 -6.32 6.02
CA SER A 49 7.05 -7.58 6.18
C SER A 49 7.81 -8.69 5.48
N VAL A 50 7.91 -9.86 6.12
CA VAL A 50 8.51 -11.07 5.49
C VAL A 50 7.82 -11.43 4.18
N PHE A 51 6.56 -11.06 3.99
CA PHE A 51 5.86 -11.16 2.72
C PHE A 51 6.60 -10.46 1.57
N GLY A 52 7.36 -9.40 1.86
CA GLY A 52 8.22 -8.73 0.88
C GLY A 52 9.32 -9.64 0.29
N ILE A 53 9.75 -10.68 1.00
CA ILE A 53 10.71 -11.67 0.50
C ILE A 53 10.07 -12.48 -0.63
N SER A 54 8.81 -12.87 -0.48
CA SER A 54 8.09 -13.66 -1.49
C SER A 54 7.89 -12.92 -2.82
N TYR A 55 7.92 -11.59 -2.82
CA TYR A 55 7.95 -10.81 -4.05
C TYR A 55 9.17 -11.08 -4.92
N GLY A 56 10.27 -11.58 -4.36
CA GLY A 56 11.43 -12.03 -5.13
C GLY A 56 11.07 -13.15 -6.10
N SER A 57 10.29 -14.14 -5.66
CA SER A 57 9.75 -15.20 -6.53
C SER A 57 8.81 -14.63 -7.59
N PHE A 58 7.87 -13.75 -7.21
CA PHE A 58 6.94 -13.14 -8.17
C PHE A 58 7.65 -12.36 -9.29
N VAL A 59 8.74 -11.66 -8.95
CA VAL A 59 9.56 -10.93 -9.93
C VAL A 59 10.32 -11.89 -10.84
N LEU A 60 10.90 -12.98 -10.31
CA LEU A 60 11.55 -14.03 -11.09
C LEU A 60 10.57 -14.79 -12.00
N GLY A 61 9.29 -14.89 -11.59
CA GLY A 61 8.22 -15.50 -12.38
C GLY A 61 7.99 -14.87 -13.75
N PHE A 62 8.54 -13.66 -13.99
CA PHE A 62 8.56 -13.05 -15.33
C PHE A 62 9.59 -13.70 -16.29
N GLY A 63 10.32 -14.73 -15.87
CA GLY A 63 11.34 -15.40 -16.70
C GLY A 63 12.56 -14.52 -16.97
N ILE A 64 13.00 -13.79 -15.98
CA ILE A 64 14.17 -12.89 -16.04
C ILE A 64 15.28 -13.39 -15.11
N ASN A 65 16.53 -13.04 -15.38
CA ASN A 65 17.64 -13.45 -14.51
C ASN A 65 17.70 -12.67 -13.19
N GLY A 66 18.49 -13.17 -12.25
CA GLY A 66 18.60 -12.60 -10.90
C GLY A 66 19.00 -11.12 -10.91
N TRP A 67 19.92 -10.71 -11.79
CA TRP A 67 20.32 -9.30 -11.90
C TRP A 67 19.19 -8.41 -12.42
N GLN A 68 18.49 -8.85 -13.47
CA GLN A 68 17.33 -8.14 -14.00
C GLN A 68 16.23 -8.00 -12.95
N ALA A 69 15.97 -9.07 -12.17
CA ALA A 69 14.99 -9.09 -11.09
C ALA A 69 15.35 -8.09 -9.97
N VAL A 70 16.60 -8.08 -9.53
CA VAL A 70 17.08 -7.13 -8.50
C VAL A 70 16.97 -5.68 -8.99
N VAL A 71 17.39 -5.39 -10.22
CA VAL A 71 17.32 -4.03 -10.77
C VAL A 71 15.88 -3.58 -10.94
N ALA A 72 15.01 -4.42 -11.53
CA ALA A 72 13.59 -4.12 -11.69
C ALA A 72 12.92 -3.88 -10.32
N GLY A 73 13.23 -4.72 -9.32
CA GLY A 73 12.74 -4.59 -7.95
C GLY A 73 13.18 -3.28 -7.30
N ILE A 74 14.48 -3.00 -7.25
CA ILE A 74 15.02 -1.78 -6.62
C ILE A 74 14.48 -0.51 -7.28
N VAL A 75 14.55 -0.44 -8.62
CA VAL A 75 14.09 0.74 -9.37
C VAL A 75 12.58 0.92 -9.18
N GLY A 76 11.81 -0.17 -9.27
CA GLY A 76 10.36 -0.15 -9.06
C GLY A 76 9.98 0.36 -7.68
N ILE A 77 10.62 -0.12 -6.63
CA ILE A 77 10.41 0.32 -5.25
C ILE A 77 10.74 1.81 -5.10
N VAL A 78 11.94 2.22 -5.49
CA VAL A 78 12.39 3.60 -5.29
C VAL A 78 11.51 4.59 -6.07
N VAL A 79 11.18 4.28 -7.33
CA VAL A 79 10.31 5.13 -8.15
C VAL A 79 8.92 5.24 -7.54
N SER A 80 8.33 4.11 -7.13
CA SER A 80 6.97 4.13 -6.57
C SER A 80 6.89 4.87 -5.24
N PHE A 81 7.86 4.70 -4.33
CA PHE A 81 7.89 5.46 -3.07
C PHE A 81 8.33 6.92 -3.24
N LEU A 82 9.03 7.27 -4.32
CA LEU A 82 9.23 8.67 -4.68
C LEU A 82 7.90 9.37 -4.99
N LEU A 83 6.97 8.68 -5.68
CA LEU A 83 5.62 9.20 -5.92
C LEU A 83 4.88 9.42 -4.58
N VAL A 84 4.94 8.46 -3.65
CA VAL A 84 4.40 8.62 -2.29
C VAL A 84 5.01 9.83 -1.57
N GLY A 85 6.33 9.99 -1.66
CA GLY A 85 7.03 11.13 -1.09
C GLY A 85 6.58 12.48 -1.68
N LEU A 86 6.37 12.54 -2.99
CA LEU A 86 5.88 13.74 -3.66
C LEU A 86 4.44 14.07 -3.24
N VAL A 87 3.55 13.09 -3.19
CA VAL A 87 2.17 13.27 -2.70
C VAL A 87 2.15 13.71 -1.24
N SER A 88 3.05 13.21 -0.39
CA SER A 88 3.18 13.63 1.01
C SER A 88 3.40 15.14 1.19
N LEU A 89 3.91 15.86 0.19
CA LEU A 89 4.05 17.30 0.25
C LEU A 89 2.69 18.01 0.42
N ALA A 90 1.63 17.44 -0.13
CA ALA A 90 0.29 18.01 -0.03
C ALA A 90 -0.20 18.08 1.43
N GLY A 91 0.12 17.07 2.26
CA GLY A 91 -0.25 17.04 3.67
C GLY A 91 0.29 18.24 4.45
N ARG A 92 1.57 18.59 4.27
CA ARG A 92 2.14 19.80 4.87
C ARG A 92 1.50 21.09 4.35
N ARG A 93 1.20 21.16 3.04
CA ARG A 93 0.64 22.35 2.39
C ARG A 93 -0.83 22.59 2.72
N GLY A 94 -1.61 21.51 2.92
CA GLY A 94 -3.07 21.59 3.13
C GLY A 94 -3.54 21.17 4.51
N SER A 95 -2.73 20.47 5.30
CA SER A 95 -3.08 19.95 6.63
C SER A 95 -4.40 19.19 6.72
N ALA A 96 -4.76 18.49 5.65
CA ALA A 96 -5.93 17.65 5.53
C ALA A 96 -5.55 16.30 4.93
N PRO A 97 -6.42 15.26 5.01
CA PRO A 97 -6.15 13.97 4.40
C PRO A 97 -6.02 14.03 2.88
N THR A 98 -5.33 13.07 2.31
CA THR A 98 -5.02 12.97 0.87
C THR A 98 -6.26 13.16 0.00
N MET A 99 -7.33 12.41 0.27
CA MET A 99 -8.55 12.49 -0.53
C MET A 99 -9.32 13.81 -0.31
N ALA A 100 -9.21 14.45 0.86
CA ALA A 100 -9.77 15.79 1.06
C ALA A 100 -9.00 16.84 0.24
N LEU A 101 -7.67 16.74 0.18
CA LEU A 101 -6.82 17.63 -0.63
C LEU A 101 -7.02 17.40 -2.14
N SER A 102 -7.33 16.19 -2.54
CA SER A 102 -7.64 15.78 -3.90
C SER A 102 -8.82 16.57 -4.51
N ARG A 103 -9.73 17.08 -3.67
CA ARG A 103 -10.83 17.97 -4.11
C ARG A 103 -10.35 19.18 -4.89
N ALA A 104 -9.14 19.63 -4.65
CA ALA A 104 -8.56 20.76 -5.36
C ALA A 104 -8.30 20.46 -6.85
N ALA A 105 -7.99 19.21 -7.19
CA ALA A 105 -7.73 18.77 -8.57
C ALA A 105 -8.98 18.25 -9.29
N PHE A 106 -9.98 17.73 -8.54
CA PHE A 106 -11.14 17.05 -9.11
C PHE A 106 -12.47 17.79 -8.90
N GLY A 107 -12.47 18.84 -8.08
CA GLY A 107 -13.68 19.48 -7.57
C GLY A 107 -14.27 18.74 -6.38
N VAL A 108 -15.06 19.45 -5.55
CA VAL A 108 -15.55 18.92 -4.26
C VAL A 108 -16.42 17.68 -4.43
N ARG A 109 -17.31 17.65 -5.43
CA ARG A 109 -18.17 16.48 -5.72
C ARG A 109 -17.51 15.52 -6.70
N GLY A 110 -16.78 16.02 -7.71
CA GLY A 110 -16.06 15.17 -8.67
C GLY A 110 -15.05 14.24 -8.00
N ASN A 111 -14.51 14.66 -6.87
CA ASN A 111 -13.58 13.88 -6.04
C ASN A 111 -14.20 12.60 -5.43
N SER A 112 -15.52 12.42 -5.48
CA SER A 112 -16.13 11.17 -4.99
C SER A 112 -15.68 9.96 -5.81
N VAL A 113 -15.37 10.13 -7.11
CA VAL A 113 -14.89 9.03 -7.95
C VAL A 113 -13.50 8.53 -7.50
N PRO A 114 -12.45 9.36 -7.46
CA PRO A 114 -11.15 8.90 -6.96
C PRO A 114 -11.19 8.48 -5.50
N SER A 115 -12.02 9.10 -4.65
CA SER A 115 -12.17 8.68 -3.26
C SER A 115 -12.79 7.29 -3.14
N LEU A 116 -13.75 6.92 -3.99
CA LEU A 116 -14.31 5.58 -4.01
C LEU A 116 -13.24 4.54 -4.41
N VAL A 117 -12.45 4.83 -5.43
CA VAL A 117 -11.35 3.95 -5.86
C VAL A 117 -10.32 3.80 -4.74
N SER A 118 -9.95 4.92 -4.09
CA SER A 118 -9.05 4.91 -2.94
C SER A 118 -9.61 4.09 -1.76
N TYR A 119 -10.90 4.21 -1.48
CA TYR A 119 -11.56 3.44 -0.44
C TYR A 119 -11.50 1.94 -0.71
N LEU A 120 -11.85 1.55 -1.93
CA LEU A 120 -11.87 0.13 -2.33
C LEU A 120 -10.49 -0.51 -2.23
N ILE A 121 -9.43 0.19 -2.66
CA ILE A 121 -8.07 -0.37 -2.59
C ILE A 121 -7.60 -0.52 -1.15
N LEU A 122 -7.84 0.47 -0.27
CA LEU A 122 -7.43 0.42 1.13
C LEU A 122 -8.18 -0.71 1.89
N VAL A 123 -9.51 -0.79 1.74
CA VAL A 123 -10.32 -1.86 2.37
C VAL A 123 -9.94 -3.24 1.83
N GLY A 124 -9.65 -3.33 0.53
CA GLY A 124 -9.18 -4.58 -0.07
C GLY A 124 -7.84 -5.03 0.50
N TYR A 125 -6.88 -4.12 0.65
CA TYR A 125 -5.59 -4.44 1.26
C TYR A 125 -5.73 -4.83 2.73
N GLU A 126 -6.43 -4.06 3.55
CA GLU A 126 -6.57 -4.40 4.97
C GLU A 126 -7.24 -5.77 5.16
N THR A 127 -8.27 -6.08 4.35
CA THR A 127 -8.95 -7.38 4.35
C THR A 127 -7.99 -8.52 3.98
N ALA A 128 -7.20 -8.32 2.92
CA ALA A 128 -6.21 -9.27 2.46
C ALA A 128 -5.10 -9.51 3.50
N LEU A 129 -4.61 -8.43 4.14
CA LEU A 129 -3.57 -8.52 5.15
C LEU A 129 -4.04 -9.27 6.40
N VAL A 130 -5.31 -9.10 6.81
CA VAL A 130 -5.91 -9.86 7.93
C VAL A 130 -6.07 -11.33 7.56
N ALA A 131 -6.50 -11.64 6.34
CA ALA A 131 -6.61 -13.02 5.86
C ALA A 131 -5.23 -13.70 5.83
N LEU A 132 -4.21 -13.04 5.27
CA LEU A 132 -2.83 -13.54 5.26
C LEU A 132 -2.28 -13.74 6.68
N ALA A 133 -2.55 -12.83 7.61
CA ALA A 133 -2.12 -12.97 9.01
C ALA A 133 -2.78 -14.19 9.68
N THR A 134 -4.04 -14.46 9.35
CA THR A 134 -4.77 -15.62 9.82
C THR A 134 -4.18 -16.91 9.27
N PHE A 135 -3.95 -16.99 7.96
CA PHE A 135 -3.31 -18.15 7.33
C PHE A 135 -1.89 -18.38 7.83
N ALA A 136 -1.06 -17.33 7.88
CA ALA A 136 0.31 -17.41 8.37
C ALA A 136 0.38 -17.96 9.80
N THR A 137 -0.54 -17.56 10.69
CA THR A 137 -0.61 -18.08 12.05
C THR A 137 -0.93 -19.57 12.04
N ALA A 138 -1.92 -20.01 11.26
CA ALA A 138 -2.29 -21.43 11.15
C ALA A 138 -1.13 -22.26 10.60
N THR A 139 -0.49 -21.83 9.51
CA THR A 139 0.64 -22.53 8.90
C THR A 139 1.80 -22.72 9.90
N VAL A 140 2.18 -21.65 10.63
CA VAL A 140 3.27 -21.77 11.62
C VAL A 140 2.88 -22.69 12.78
N PHE A 141 1.62 -22.64 13.25
CA PHE A 141 1.15 -23.54 14.32
C PHE A 141 1.18 -25.01 13.86
N GLY A 142 0.76 -25.29 12.61
CA GLY A 142 0.89 -26.63 12.02
C GLY A 142 2.35 -27.11 11.97
N ARG A 143 3.29 -26.24 11.60
CA ARG A 143 4.74 -26.55 11.60
C ARG A 143 5.30 -26.85 13.00
N LEU A 144 4.74 -26.24 14.03
CA LEU A 144 5.11 -26.51 15.43
C LEU A 144 4.45 -27.78 15.99
N GLY A 145 3.65 -28.49 15.18
CA GLY A 145 2.88 -29.65 15.63
C GLY A 145 1.67 -29.29 16.49
N TRP A 146 1.25 -28.01 16.45
CA TRP A 146 0.04 -27.53 17.11
C TRP A 146 -1.15 -27.62 16.16
N SER A 147 -2.36 -27.27 16.65
CA SER A 147 -3.55 -27.26 15.78
C SER A 147 -3.46 -26.11 14.78
N ASP A 148 -3.67 -26.40 13.49
CA ASP A 148 -3.77 -25.44 12.37
C ASP A 148 -5.21 -25.29 11.85
N GLY A 149 -6.17 -25.95 12.49
CA GLY A 149 -7.56 -25.98 12.10
C GLY A 149 -8.33 -24.69 12.37
N ASP A 150 -9.64 -24.74 12.18
CA ASP A 150 -10.53 -23.57 12.27
C ASP A 150 -10.47 -22.84 13.61
N VAL A 151 -10.26 -23.55 14.72
CA VAL A 151 -10.13 -22.90 16.03
C VAL A 151 -8.93 -21.96 16.06
N THR A 152 -7.78 -22.40 15.54
CA THR A 152 -6.57 -21.56 15.43
C THR A 152 -6.80 -20.36 14.53
N LYS A 153 -7.42 -20.57 13.36
CA LYS A 153 -7.76 -19.48 12.42
C LYS A 153 -8.71 -18.48 13.06
N ILE A 154 -9.75 -18.93 13.76
CA ILE A 154 -10.71 -18.05 14.46
C ILE A 154 -10.02 -17.22 15.52
N LEU A 155 -9.18 -17.82 16.36
CA LEU A 155 -8.45 -17.10 17.41
C LEU A 155 -7.46 -16.08 16.82
N ALA A 156 -6.69 -16.47 15.81
CA ALA A 156 -5.76 -15.56 15.12
C ALA A 156 -6.52 -14.39 14.49
N PHE A 157 -7.59 -14.68 13.75
CA PHE A 157 -8.45 -13.69 13.13
C PHE A 157 -9.01 -12.68 14.14
N ILE A 158 -9.59 -13.15 15.26
CA ILE A 158 -10.16 -12.30 16.30
C ILE A 158 -9.08 -11.37 16.88
N VAL A 159 -7.92 -11.91 17.24
CA VAL A 159 -6.82 -11.12 17.82
C VAL A 159 -6.34 -10.06 16.84
N VAL A 160 -6.08 -10.43 15.60
CA VAL A 160 -5.61 -9.51 14.56
C VAL A 160 -6.65 -8.43 14.25
N ALA A 161 -7.91 -8.81 14.04
CA ALA A 161 -8.99 -7.86 13.76
C ALA A 161 -9.20 -6.87 14.92
N LEU A 162 -9.17 -7.34 16.18
CA LEU A 162 -9.30 -6.46 17.35
C LEU A 162 -8.17 -5.42 17.42
N ILE A 163 -6.92 -5.83 17.16
CA ILE A 163 -5.76 -4.90 17.18
C ILE A 163 -5.94 -3.83 16.10
N ILE A 164 -6.32 -4.23 14.88
CA ILE A 164 -6.46 -3.31 13.75
C ILE A 164 -7.62 -2.34 13.98
N VAL A 165 -8.80 -2.84 14.34
CA VAL A 165 -9.98 -1.99 14.61
C VAL A 165 -9.71 -1.05 15.79
N ALA A 166 -9.10 -1.53 16.87
CA ALA A 166 -8.75 -0.68 18.01
C ALA A 166 -7.77 0.42 17.61
N GLY A 167 -6.72 0.09 16.82
CA GLY A 167 -5.77 1.08 16.30
C GLY A 167 -6.43 2.10 15.39
N GLY A 168 -7.29 1.65 14.47
CA GLY A 168 -8.09 2.50 13.60
C GLY A 168 -8.99 3.46 14.39
N VAL A 169 -9.70 2.99 15.40
CA VAL A 169 -10.58 3.80 16.26
C VAL A 169 -9.78 4.82 17.09
N LEU A 170 -8.65 4.43 17.69
CA LEU A 170 -7.81 5.31 18.49
C LEU A 170 -7.13 6.40 17.65
N GLY A 171 -6.66 6.08 16.44
CA GLY A 171 -6.21 7.03 15.43
C GLY A 171 -4.73 7.38 15.45
N PHE A 172 -4.37 8.54 14.87
CA PHE A 172 -3.03 8.92 14.43
C PHE A 172 -1.92 8.67 15.46
N ASP A 173 -2.05 9.20 16.67
CA ASP A 173 -0.96 9.11 17.67
C ASP A 173 -0.71 7.68 18.12
N THR A 174 -1.75 6.86 18.21
CA THR A 174 -1.64 5.44 18.54
C THR A 174 -1.01 4.67 17.39
N VAL A 175 -1.47 4.90 16.16
CA VAL A 175 -0.91 4.28 14.96
C VAL A 175 0.58 4.62 14.86
N MET A 176 0.98 5.90 14.93
CA MET A 176 2.38 6.33 14.84
C MET A 176 3.27 5.72 15.93
N ARG A 177 2.74 5.55 17.13
CA ARG A 177 3.48 4.91 18.24
C ARG A 177 3.66 3.41 18.00
N LEU A 178 2.59 2.71 17.60
CA LEU A 178 2.64 1.29 17.26
C LEU A 178 3.62 1.05 16.11
N GLN A 179 3.55 1.82 15.05
CA GLN A 179 4.44 1.68 13.89
C GLN A 179 5.91 1.77 14.28
N ARG A 180 6.27 2.67 15.20
CA ARG A 180 7.64 2.78 15.65
C ARG A 180 8.13 1.51 16.36
N TRP A 181 7.33 0.93 17.23
CA TRP A 181 7.72 -0.27 17.98
C TRP A 181 7.70 -1.51 17.09
N LEU A 182 6.69 -1.63 16.23
CA LEU A 182 6.60 -2.71 15.24
C LEU A 182 7.81 -2.69 14.30
N THR A 183 8.22 -1.52 13.80
CA THR A 183 9.44 -1.39 12.96
C THR A 183 10.67 -1.97 13.66
N ILE A 184 10.90 -1.62 14.91
CA ILE A 184 12.10 -2.09 15.66
C ILE A 184 12.04 -3.61 15.83
N LEU A 185 10.89 -4.15 16.24
CA LEU A 185 10.69 -5.58 16.41
C LEU A 185 10.92 -6.34 15.11
N MET A 186 10.26 -5.89 14.03
CA MET A 186 10.35 -6.53 12.72
C MET A 186 11.76 -6.46 12.15
N LEU A 187 12.47 -5.34 12.33
CA LEU A 187 13.85 -5.20 11.87
C LEU A 187 14.76 -6.25 12.52
N VAL A 188 14.68 -6.42 13.84
CA VAL A 188 15.51 -7.37 14.58
C VAL A 188 15.30 -8.80 14.10
N VAL A 189 14.02 -9.22 13.96
CA VAL A 189 13.71 -10.61 13.57
C VAL A 189 13.95 -10.82 12.08
N THR A 190 13.74 -9.83 11.23
CA THR A 190 14.08 -9.93 9.79
C THR A 190 15.58 -10.10 9.59
N VAL A 191 16.41 -9.37 10.35
CA VAL A 191 17.86 -9.57 10.33
C VAL A 191 18.21 -10.99 10.81
N GLY A 192 17.54 -11.46 11.87
CA GLY A 192 17.68 -12.85 12.34
C GLY A 192 17.30 -13.88 11.29
N TYR A 193 16.19 -13.67 10.57
CA TYR A 193 15.76 -14.52 9.45
C TYR A 193 16.85 -14.60 8.38
N ILE A 194 17.33 -13.45 7.88
CA ILE A 194 18.39 -13.39 6.87
C ILE A 194 19.66 -14.11 7.37
N ALA A 195 20.06 -13.88 8.61
CA ALA A 195 21.25 -14.51 9.17
C ALA A 195 21.15 -16.02 9.29
N LEU A 196 19.95 -16.55 9.54
CA LEU A 196 19.71 -18.01 9.66
C LEU A 196 19.56 -18.71 8.31
N THR A 197 19.23 -17.99 7.25
CA THR A 197 18.90 -18.57 5.93
C THR A 197 19.89 -18.13 4.84
N VAL A 198 20.90 -17.32 5.16
CA VAL A 198 21.89 -16.84 4.18
C VAL A 198 22.71 -17.97 3.53
N ASP A 199 22.90 -19.07 4.22
CA ASP A 199 23.63 -20.24 3.74
C ASP A 199 22.81 -21.02 2.68
N GLU A 200 21.50 -20.83 2.59
CA GLU A 200 20.63 -21.38 1.54
C GLU A 200 20.82 -20.65 0.20
N VAL A 201 21.51 -19.51 0.17
CA VAL A 201 21.75 -18.75 -1.05
C VAL A 201 22.86 -19.39 -1.88
N THR A 202 22.50 -19.91 -3.03
CA THR A 202 23.43 -20.49 -4.02
C THR A 202 23.69 -19.49 -5.14
N TRP A 203 24.77 -18.72 -5.03
CA TRP A 203 25.11 -17.64 -5.96
C TRP A 203 25.26 -18.09 -7.42
N SER A 204 25.77 -19.31 -7.67
CA SER A 204 25.86 -19.88 -9.00
C SER A 204 24.49 -20.12 -9.62
N ALA A 205 23.54 -20.67 -8.86
CA ALA A 205 22.18 -20.92 -9.34
C ALA A 205 21.50 -19.62 -9.77
N VAL A 206 21.59 -18.56 -8.94
CA VAL A 206 21.06 -17.23 -9.26
C VAL A 206 21.74 -16.61 -10.49
N GLY A 207 23.06 -16.83 -10.64
CA GLY A 207 23.84 -16.32 -11.76
C GLY A 207 23.56 -17.03 -13.09
N ASP A 208 23.18 -18.30 -13.03
CA ASP A 208 22.90 -19.15 -14.19
C ASP A 208 21.46 -18.99 -14.73
N LEU A 209 20.60 -18.23 -14.05
CA LEU A 209 19.24 -17.96 -14.52
C LEU A 209 19.28 -17.26 -15.90
N PRO A 210 18.44 -17.72 -16.87
CA PRO A 210 18.44 -17.15 -18.21
C PRO A 210 17.95 -15.68 -18.21
N ALA A 211 18.58 -14.86 -19.04
CA ALA A 211 18.14 -13.48 -19.22
C ALA A 211 16.80 -13.42 -19.94
N GLY A 212 15.88 -12.66 -19.38
CA GLY A 212 14.59 -12.38 -20.00
C GLY A 212 14.64 -11.18 -20.95
N GLU A 213 13.61 -11.04 -21.78
CA GLU A 213 13.45 -9.92 -22.69
C GLU A 213 13.11 -8.62 -21.94
N GLY A 214 13.43 -7.47 -22.55
CA GLY A 214 13.20 -6.16 -21.92
C GLY A 214 11.75 -5.90 -21.49
N LYS A 215 10.75 -6.45 -22.21
CA LYS A 215 9.34 -6.36 -21.86
C LYS A 215 8.97 -7.17 -20.59
N ALA A 216 9.63 -8.29 -20.36
CA ALA A 216 9.48 -9.06 -19.12
C ALA A 216 10.08 -8.32 -17.92
N VAL A 217 11.27 -7.72 -18.10
CA VAL A 217 11.88 -6.84 -17.07
C VAL A 217 11.00 -5.64 -16.78
N PHE A 218 10.37 -5.05 -17.81
CA PHE A 218 9.42 -3.95 -17.62
C PHE A 218 8.17 -4.41 -16.88
N GLY A 219 7.62 -5.59 -17.19
CA GLY A 219 6.49 -6.18 -16.46
C GLY A 219 6.78 -6.38 -14.98
N ALA A 220 7.94 -6.96 -14.68
CA ALA A 220 8.44 -7.13 -13.32
C ALA A 220 8.57 -5.78 -12.58
N PHE A 221 9.13 -4.76 -13.22
CA PHE A 221 9.18 -3.40 -12.68
C PHE A 221 7.78 -2.84 -12.39
N VAL A 222 6.82 -2.97 -13.32
CA VAL A 222 5.46 -2.43 -13.15
C VAL A 222 4.71 -3.15 -12.03
N VAL A 223 4.86 -4.47 -11.88
CA VAL A 223 4.25 -5.22 -10.76
C VAL A 223 4.76 -4.72 -9.43
N VAL A 224 6.05 -4.46 -9.30
CA VAL A 224 6.64 -3.89 -8.07
C VAL A 224 6.13 -2.47 -7.82
N VAL A 225 6.09 -1.61 -8.86
CA VAL A 225 5.54 -0.25 -8.73
C VAL A 225 4.08 -0.28 -8.27
N SER A 226 3.27 -1.17 -8.84
CA SER A 226 1.84 -1.29 -8.56
C SER A 226 1.56 -1.88 -7.18
N GLY A 227 2.28 -2.93 -6.81
CA GLY A 227 2.07 -3.66 -5.56
C GLY A 227 2.52 -2.91 -4.31
N PHE A 228 3.40 -1.92 -4.46
CA PHE A 228 3.94 -1.16 -3.33
C PHE A 228 3.55 0.32 -3.37
N GLY A 229 4.38 1.20 -3.91
CA GLY A 229 4.18 2.63 -3.76
C GLY A 229 2.88 3.16 -4.39
N ILE A 230 2.46 2.67 -5.56
CA ILE A 230 1.20 3.10 -6.20
C ILE A 230 0.00 2.78 -5.30
N SER A 231 0.02 1.69 -4.56
CA SER A 231 -1.05 1.35 -3.62
C SER A 231 -1.12 2.30 -2.40
N TRP A 232 -0.05 3.04 -2.13
CA TRP A 232 0.07 3.95 -0.99
C TRP A 232 -0.06 5.43 -1.32
N VAL A 233 0.00 5.84 -2.61
CA VAL A 233 -0.03 7.26 -3.00
C VAL A 233 -1.29 7.97 -2.51
N ASN A 234 -2.43 7.28 -2.50
CA ASN A 234 -3.73 7.80 -2.10
C ASN A 234 -3.89 8.05 -0.59
N ALA A 235 -2.94 7.56 0.24
CA ALA A 235 -2.89 7.76 1.69
C ALA A 235 -1.69 8.62 2.14
N ALA A 236 -0.83 9.05 1.22
CA ALA A 236 0.47 9.62 1.54
C ALA A 236 0.41 10.92 2.36
N ALA A 237 -0.57 11.79 2.12
CA ALA A 237 -0.73 13.04 2.86
C ALA A 237 -1.35 12.83 4.25
N ASP A 238 -2.00 11.71 4.52
CA ASP A 238 -2.65 11.41 5.80
C ASP A 238 -1.64 11.38 6.95
N TYR A 239 -0.41 10.94 6.69
CA TYR A 239 0.66 10.85 7.67
C TYR A 239 1.51 12.12 7.78
N SER A 240 1.46 12.99 6.78
CA SER A 240 2.21 14.26 6.74
C SER A 240 1.37 15.49 7.08
N ARG A 241 0.05 15.35 7.25
CA ARG A 241 -0.88 16.47 7.49
C ARG A 241 -0.65 17.22 8.80
N TYR A 242 -0.05 16.56 9.79
CA TYR A 242 0.28 17.16 11.08
C TYR A 242 1.61 17.91 11.09
N LEU A 243 2.42 17.83 10.04
CA LEU A 243 3.73 18.48 9.99
C LEU A 243 3.60 20.01 9.99
N PRO A 244 4.52 20.72 10.67
CA PRO A 244 4.58 22.18 10.62
C PRO A 244 4.74 22.71 9.19
N ARG A 245 4.14 23.87 8.86
CA ARG A 245 4.25 24.48 7.51
C ARG A 245 5.68 24.72 7.09
N GLY A 246 6.58 25.07 8.03
CA GLY A 246 7.99 25.28 7.77
C GLY A 246 8.82 24.00 7.60
N ALA A 247 8.20 22.80 7.66
CA ALA A 247 8.92 21.55 7.48
C ALA A 247 9.54 21.44 6.08
N SER A 248 10.76 20.92 6.00
CA SER A 248 11.52 20.81 4.75
C SER A 248 10.82 19.91 3.73
N SER A 249 10.55 20.42 2.52
CA SER A 249 10.01 19.64 1.40
C SER A 249 10.92 18.48 1.02
N LYS A 250 12.23 18.73 0.91
CA LYS A 250 13.23 17.68 0.62
C LYS A 250 13.24 16.61 1.72
N GLY A 251 13.10 17.06 2.99
CA GLY A 251 13.02 16.14 4.12
C GLY A 251 11.76 15.27 4.08
N ILE A 252 10.59 15.83 3.75
CA ILE A 252 9.34 15.08 3.63
C ILE A 252 9.46 14.01 2.54
N VAL A 253 9.84 14.42 1.31
CA VAL A 253 10.02 13.49 0.20
C VAL A 253 11.08 12.44 0.55
N GLY A 254 12.26 12.87 1.02
CA GLY A 254 13.36 11.96 1.30
C GLY A 254 13.05 10.93 2.38
N TRP A 255 12.48 11.33 3.51
CA TRP A 255 12.18 10.40 4.61
C TRP A 255 11.00 9.47 4.30
N THR A 256 10.01 9.92 3.54
CA THR A 256 8.91 9.06 3.04
C THR A 256 9.47 8.02 2.06
N THR A 257 10.21 8.46 1.04
CA THR A 257 10.82 7.56 0.05
C THR A 257 11.77 6.57 0.71
N PHE A 258 12.66 7.03 1.58
CA PHE A 258 13.63 6.18 2.27
C PHE A 258 12.95 5.17 3.20
N GLY A 259 11.94 5.62 3.98
CA GLY A 259 11.19 4.74 4.89
C GLY A 259 10.48 3.61 4.16
N GLY A 260 9.79 3.91 3.05
CA GLY A 260 9.10 2.89 2.27
C GLY A 260 10.04 2.00 1.46
N SER A 261 11.14 2.57 0.94
CA SER A 261 12.02 1.83 0.04
C SER A 261 13.03 0.94 0.76
N LEU A 262 13.61 1.39 1.88
CA LEU A 262 14.70 0.68 2.54
C LEU A 262 14.37 -0.78 2.88
N PRO A 263 13.27 -1.10 3.58
CA PRO A 263 12.98 -2.49 3.93
C PRO A 263 12.71 -3.33 2.68
N LEU A 264 11.95 -2.81 1.73
CA LEU A 264 11.56 -3.56 0.54
C LEU A 264 12.75 -3.85 -0.39
N VAL A 265 13.67 -2.91 -0.55
CA VAL A 265 14.90 -3.14 -1.34
C VAL A 265 15.68 -4.31 -0.77
N ILE A 266 15.81 -4.39 0.56
CA ILE A 266 16.50 -5.49 1.24
C ILE A 266 15.70 -6.79 1.06
N LEU A 267 14.40 -6.77 1.35
CA LEU A 267 13.56 -7.97 1.34
C LEU A 267 13.38 -8.56 -0.05
N ILE A 268 13.09 -7.75 -1.06
CA ILE A 268 12.94 -8.24 -2.45
C ILE A 268 14.27 -8.74 -2.99
N THR A 269 15.38 -8.03 -2.75
CA THR A 269 16.70 -8.48 -3.18
C THR A 269 17.02 -9.83 -2.54
N TYR A 270 16.80 -9.96 -1.24
CA TYR A 270 17.00 -11.23 -0.55
C TYR A 270 16.08 -12.34 -1.06
N GLY A 271 14.82 -12.00 -1.32
CA GLY A 271 13.84 -12.92 -1.91
C GLY A 271 14.22 -13.41 -3.31
N VAL A 272 14.78 -12.55 -4.16
CA VAL A 272 15.33 -12.95 -5.47
C VAL A 272 16.50 -13.93 -5.28
N LEU A 273 17.37 -13.69 -4.29
CA LEU A 273 18.50 -14.60 -4.00
C LEU A 273 17.99 -15.96 -3.52
N LEU A 274 17.05 -16.00 -2.57
CA LEU A 274 16.50 -17.26 -2.08
C LEU A 274 15.72 -18.03 -3.16
N ALA A 275 14.75 -17.38 -3.81
CA ALA A 275 13.92 -18.02 -4.81
C ALA A 275 14.71 -18.41 -6.07
N GLY A 276 15.75 -17.66 -6.43
CA GLY A 276 16.66 -17.99 -7.52
C GLY A 276 17.64 -19.12 -7.19
N SER A 277 17.84 -19.44 -5.92
CA SER A 277 18.70 -20.53 -5.46
C SER A 277 17.98 -21.87 -5.43
N ASP A 278 16.67 -21.88 -5.23
CA ASP A 278 15.84 -23.07 -5.07
C ASP A 278 14.51 -22.91 -5.84
N PRO A 279 14.35 -23.61 -6.98
CA PRO A 279 13.10 -23.59 -7.77
C PRO A 279 11.89 -24.15 -7.01
N ASP A 280 12.10 -25.12 -6.12
CA ASP A 280 11.00 -25.70 -5.33
C ASP A 280 10.50 -24.70 -4.30
N LEU A 281 11.40 -23.99 -3.62
CA LEU A 281 11.05 -22.87 -2.75
C LEU A 281 10.35 -21.75 -3.52
N SER A 282 10.85 -21.41 -4.72
CA SER A 282 10.21 -20.40 -5.57
C SER A 282 8.76 -20.77 -5.92
N SER A 283 8.52 -22.01 -6.28
CA SER A 283 7.19 -22.52 -6.58
C SER A 283 6.28 -22.55 -5.34
N ALA A 284 6.81 -22.93 -4.18
CA ALA A 284 6.08 -22.91 -2.91
C ALA A 284 5.69 -21.48 -2.49
N LEU A 285 6.58 -20.50 -2.68
CA LEU A 285 6.29 -19.09 -2.41
C LEU A 285 5.16 -18.52 -3.26
N ALA A 286 4.96 -19.04 -4.46
CA ALA A 286 3.86 -18.63 -5.33
C ALA A 286 2.48 -19.11 -4.81
N VAL A 287 2.44 -20.17 -4.00
CA VAL A 287 1.22 -20.75 -3.44
C VAL A 287 0.96 -20.30 -2.00
N ASP A 288 1.98 -20.37 -1.15
CA ASP A 288 1.94 -19.94 0.26
C ASP A 288 3.14 -19.00 0.55
N PRO A 289 2.98 -17.70 0.33
CA PRO A 289 4.09 -16.74 0.41
C PRO A 289 4.78 -16.63 1.77
N ILE A 290 4.09 -16.99 2.85
CA ILE A 290 4.64 -16.89 4.21
C ILE A 290 5.00 -18.26 4.74
N GLY A 291 4.14 -19.25 4.53
CA GLY A 291 4.38 -20.61 5.01
C GLY A 291 5.62 -21.24 4.36
N ALA A 292 5.84 -21.01 3.06
CA ALA A 292 7.04 -21.50 2.37
C ALA A 292 8.35 -20.98 3.00
N LEU A 293 8.40 -19.75 3.51
CA LEU A 293 9.56 -19.22 4.20
C LEU A 293 9.88 -19.92 5.52
N THR A 294 8.91 -20.66 6.11
CA THR A 294 9.14 -21.41 7.34
C THR A 294 9.94 -22.70 7.11
N THR A 295 9.99 -23.20 5.87
CA THR A 295 10.65 -24.48 5.56
C THR A 295 12.16 -24.43 5.75
N THR A 296 12.74 -23.24 5.64
CA THR A 296 14.19 -22.99 5.80
C THR A 296 14.60 -22.64 7.23
N LEU A 297 13.64 -22.62 8.19
CA LEU A 297 13.89 -22.15 9.56
C LEU A 297 14.00 -23.32 10.55
N PRO A 298 14.88 -23.20 11.57
CA PRO A 298 14.89 -24.08 12.72
C PRO A 298 13.65 -23.86 13.58
N ASP A 299 13.15 -24.92 14.24
CA ASP A 299 11.91 -24.90 15.04
C ASP A 299 11.86 -23.80 16.10
N TRP A 300 12.99 -23.51 16.77
CA TRP A 300 13.04 -22.49 17.80
C TRP A 300 12.80 -21.06 17.26
N PHE A 301 13.02 -20.83 15.95
CA PHE A 301 12.82 -19.51 15.34
C PHE A 301 11.43 -19.34 14.74
N LEU A 302 10.65 -20.41 14.59
CA LEU A 302 9.29 -20.37 14.02
C LEU A 302 8.36 -19.44 14.80
N VAL A 303 8.43 -19.40 16.14
CA VAL A 303 7.60 -18.50 16.95
C VAL A 303 7.99 -17.03 16.77
N PRO A 304 9.26 -16.61 16.91
CA PRO A 304 9.69 -15.27 16.54
C PRO A 304 9.29 -14.87 15.12
N PHE A 305 9.45 -15.77 14.15
CA PHE A 305 9.08 -15.55 12.76
C PHE A 305 7.57 -15.30 12.61
N ALA A 306 6.72 -16.12 13.21
CA ALA A 306 5.26 -15.96 13.17
C ALA A 306 4.83 -14.61 13.74
N VAL A 307 5.40 -14.22 14.91
CA VAL A 307 5.10 -12.92 15.52
C VAL A 307 5.41 -11.76 14.58
N VAL A 308 6.54 -11.83 13.87
CA VAL A 308 6.95 -10.77 12.95
C VAL A 308 6.18 -10.82 11.63
N ALA A 309 5.88 -12.00 11.11
CA ALA A 309 5.04 -12.15 9.93
C ALA A 309 3.68 -11.50 10.17
N VAL A 310 3.01 -11.86 11.28
CA VAL A 310 1.73 -11.26 11.68
C VAL A 310 1.87 -9.77 11.97
N ALA A 311 2.89 -9.34 12.71
CA ALA A 311 3.12 -7.93 13.04
C ALA A 311 3.31 -7.05 11.79
N GLY A 312 3.99 -7.54 10.76
CA GLY A 312 4.17 -6.85 9.49
C GLY A 312 2.84 -6.64 8.76
N LEU A 313 2.01 -7.68 8.70
CA LEU A 313 0.68 -7.61 8.08
C LEU A 313 -0.25 -6.67 8.87
N VAL A 314 -0.26 -6.78 10.20
CA VAL A 314 -1.01 -5.88 11.09
C VAL A 314 -0.56 -4.43 10.92
N SER A 315 0.74 -4.20 10.76
CA SER A 315 1.30 -2.86 10.55
C SER A 315 0.74 -2.20 9.29
N GLY A 316 0.71 -2.91 8.17
CA GLY A 316 0.09 -2.45 6.92
C GLY A 316 -1.40 -2.15 7.13
N ALA A 317 -2.16 -3.11 7.63
CA ALA A 317 -3.60 -2.98 7.84
C ALA A 317 -3.98 -1.84 8.81
N LEU A 318 -3.13 -1.51 9.80
CA LEU A 318 -3.33 -0.35 10.68
C LEU A 318 -3.25 0.99 9.93
N LEU A 319 -2.38 1.09 8.92
CA LEU A 319 -2.32 2.27 8.07
C LEU A 319 -3.51 2.32 7.11
N ASP A 320 -3.91 1.18 6.55
CA ASP A 320 -5.06 1.10 5.66
C ASP A 320 -6.35 1.52 6.37
N ILE A 321 -6.70 0.94 7.52
CA ILE A 321 -7.93 1.27 8.25
C ILE A 321 -7.97 2.72 8.75
N TYR A 322 -6.81 3.31 9.03
CA TYR A 322 -6.73 4.73 9.36
C TYR A 322 -7.08 5.61 8.14
N SER A 323 -6.54 5.30 6.98
CA SER A 323 -6.71 6.08 5.75
C SER A 323 -8.04 5.80 5.06
N SER A 324 -8.55 4.55 5.10
CA SER A 324 -9.86 4.19 4.56
C SER A 324 -10.99 4.86 5.34
N GLY A 325 -10.90 4.92 6.67
CA GLY A 325 -11.83 5.67 7.50
C GLY A 325 -11.87 7.18 7.16
N LEU A 326 -10.71 7.81 6.89
CA LEU A 326 -10.66 9.21 6.43
C LEU A 326 -11.24 9.37 5.02
N THR A 327 -11.01 8.41 4.15
CA THR A 327 -11.55 8.39 2.79
C THR A 327 -13.07 8.22 2.79
N LEU A 328 -13.61 7.38 3.67
CA LEU A 328 -15.05 7.19 3.84
C LEU A 328 -15.75 8.49 4.29
N LEU A 329 -15.13 9.25 5.20
CA LEU A 329 -15.61 10.60 5.55
C LEU A 329 -15.55 11.57 4.36
N THR A 330 -14.52 11.45 3.52
CA THR A 330 -14.36 12.29 2.32
C THR A 330 -15.43 11.98 1.27
N LEU A 331 -15.91 10.74 1.21
CA LEU A 331 -17.06 10.33 0.38
C LEU A 331 -18.39 10.92 0.84
N GLY A 332 -18.44 11.49 2.05
CA GLY A 332 -19.58 12.21 2.55
C GLY A 332 -20.33 11.53 3.70
N LEU A 333 -19.75 10.52 4.34
CA LEU A 333 -20.32 9.93 5.55
C LEU A 333 -20.38 10.98 6.67
N PRO A 334 -21.58 11.39 7.17
CA PRO A 334 -21.71 12.39 8.21
C PRO A 334 -21.53 11.76 9.61
N ALA A 335 -20.32 11.28 9.89
CA ALA A 335 -20.02 10.58 11.15
C ALA A 335 -18.67 11.04 11.73
N PRO A 336 -18.45 10.87 13.04
CA PRO A 336 -17.12 11.04 13.63
C PRO A 336 -16.13 10.02 13.03
N ARG A 337 -14.84 10.37 13.00
CA ARG A 337 -13.77 9.53 12.43
C ARG A 337 -13.75 8.10 13.00
N TRP A 338 -13.91 7.95 14.31
CA TRP A 338 -13.89 6.65 14.96
C TRP A 338 -15.06 5.74 14.51
N VAL A 339 -16.22 6.32 14.17
CA VAL A 339 -17.37 5.58 13.62
C VAL A 339 -17.05 5.11 12.20
N ALA A 340 -16.42 5.97 11.37
CA ALA A 340 -16.00 5.58 10.04
C ALA A 340 -15.00 4.40 10.08
N ALA A 341 -14.01 4.46 10.98
CA ALA A 341 -13.06 3.36 11.19
C ALA A 341 -13.74 2.07 11.72
N ALA A 342 -14.77 2.21 12.55
CA ALA A 342 -15.53 1.04 13.03
C ALA A 342 -16.38 0.38 11.93
N ILE A 343 -17.02 1.19 11.08
CA ILE A 343 -17.76 0.69 9.90
C ILE A 343 -16.80 -0.05 8.96
N ASP A 344 -15.66 0.54 8.72
CA ASP A 344 -14.60 -0.01 7.89
C ASP A 344 -14.09 -1.34 8.44
N GLY A 345 -13.82 -1.38 9.75
CA GLY A 345 -13.48 -2.62 10.45
C GLY A 345 -14.54 -3.73 10.30
N VAL A 346 -15.83 -3.39 10.28
CA VAL A 346 -16.90 -4.38 10.03
C VAL A 346 -16.80 -4.93 8.59
N ILE A 347 -16.55 -4.08 7.61
CA ILE A 347 -16.41 -4.51 6.22
C ILE A 347 -15.17 -5.42 6.06
N MET A 348 -14.04 -5.03 6.65
CA MET A 348 -12.82 -5.84 6.73
C MET A 348 -13.08 -7.21 7.36
N ILE A 349 -13.78 -7.26 8.50
CA ILE A 349 -14.14 -8.49 9.21
C ILE A 349 -14.95 -9.41 8.29
N LEU A 350 -16.01 -8.89 7.66
CA LEU A 350 -16.88 -9.68 6.77
C LEU A 350 -16.11 -10.18 5.54
N GLY A 351 -15.28 -9.32 4.94
CA GLY A 351 -14.42 -9.68 3.81
C GLY A 351 -13.41 -10.77 4.18
N THR A 352 -12.77 -10.65 5.35
CA THR A 352 -11.82 -11.65 5.84
C THR A 352 -12.50 -12.99 6.12
N ILE A 353 -13.69 -12.99 6.73
CA ILE A 353 -14.47 -14.22 6.94
C ILE A 353 -14.76 -14.91 5.61
N TYR A 354 -15.18 -14.14 4.59
CA TYR A 354 -15.41 -14.69 3.27
C TYR A 354 -14.14 -15.32 2.69
N ILE A 355 -13.01 -14.61 2.73
CA ILE A 355 -11.74 -15.10 2.18
C ILE A 355 -11.27 -16.37 2.91
N VAL A 356 -11.27 -16.37 4.23
CA VAL A 356 -10.64 -17.45 5.01
C VAL A 356 -11.47 -18.74 4.99
N TRP A 357 -12.81 -18.64 4.96
CA TRP A 357 -13.68 -19.83 5.12
C TRP A 357 -14.51 -20.18 3.90
N PHE A 358 -14.65 -19.30 2.93
CA PHE A 358 -15.54 -19.52 1.79
C PHE A 358 -14.86 -19.39 0.42
N ALA A 359 -13.72 -18.68 0.32
CA ALA A 359 -12.97 -18.59 -0.93
C ALA A 359 -12.05 -19.81 -1.11
N GLY A 360 -12.08 -20.42 -2.29
CA GLY A 360 -11.22 -21.56 -2.62
C GLY A 360 -9.79 -21.16 -3.01
N ASP A 361 -9.61 -19.92 -3.47
CA ASP A 361 -8.32 -19.32 -3.83
C ASP A 361 -8.32 -17.85 -3.37
N PHE A 362 -7.21 -17.42 -2.81
CA PHE A 362 -7.04 -16.04 -2.33
C PHE A 362 -6.11 -15.21 -3.23
N LEU A 363 -4.98 -15.78 -3.63
CA LEU A 363 -3.91 -15.01 -4.26
C LEU A 363 -4.31 -14.52 -5.65
N THR A 364 -4.95 -15.34 -6.46
CA THR A 364 -5.33 -15.00 -7.82
C THR A 364 -6.34 -13.84 -7.88
N PRO A 365 -7.47 -13.88 -7.14
CA PRO A 365 -8.37 -12.73 -7.05
C PRO A 365 -7.70 -11.49 -6.46
N PHE A 366 -6.77 -11.67 -5.51
CA PHE A 366 -6.04 -10.57 -4.91
C PHE A 366 -5.12 -9.85 -5.93
N PHE A 367 -4.33 -10.58 -6.71
CA PHE A 367 -3.52 -9.98 -7.77
C PHE A 367 -4.37 -9.34 -8.88
N ALA A 368 -5.48 -9.96 -9.26
CA ALA A 368 -6.43 -9.38 -10.22
C ALA A 368 -7.01 -8.06 -9.71
N PHE A 369 -7.38 -8.01 -8.43
CA PHE A 369 -7.83 -6.80 -7.73
C PHE A 369 -6.74 -5.72 -7.75
N LEU A 370 -5.49 -6.07 -7.39
CA LEU A 370 -4.36 -5.14 -7.37
C LEU A 370 -4.14 -4.48 -8.73
N VAL A 371 -4.02 -5.28 -9.79
CA VAL A 371 -3.77 -4.77 -11.15
C VAL A 371 -4.93 -3.90 -11.62
N THR A 372 -6.17 -4.31 -11.34
CA THR A 372 -7.37 -3.58 -11.77
C THR A 372 -7.46 -2.21 -11.11
N LEU A 373 -7.21 -2.09 -9.81
CA LEU A 373 -7.28 -0.84 -9.07
C LEU A 373 -6.01 0.01 -9.15
N ALA A 374 -4.85 -0.60 -9.43
CA ALA A 374 -3.61 0.15 -9.68
C ALA A 374 -3.75 1.14 -10.83
N VAL A 375 -4.51 0.79 -11.87
CA VAL A 375 -4.73 1.66 -13.05
C VAL A 375 -5.43 2.98 -12.66
N PRO A 376 -6.64 3.01 -12.07
CA PRO A 376 -7.28 4.27 -11.69
C PRO A 376 -6.55 5.03 -10.57
N ILE A 377 -5.84 4.35 -9.67
CA ILE A 377 -5.00 5.02 -8.65
C ILE A 377 -3.78 5.67 -9.31
N ALA A 378 -3.13 5.03 -10.28
CA ALA A 378 -2.06 5.63 -11.05
C ALA A 378 -2.56 6.86 -11.84
N ALA A 379 -3.75 6.77 -12.44
CA ALA A 379 -4.37 7.89 -13.14
C ALA A 379 -4.69 9.06 -12.19
N TRP A 380 -5.24 8.78 -11.02
CA TRP A 380 -5.42 9.77 -9.97
C TRP A 380 -4.10 10.42 -9.55
N CYS A 381 -3.07 9.60 -9.32
CA CYS A 381 -1.74 10.08 -8.93
C CYS A 381 -1.16 11.04 -9.99
N GLY A 382 -1.28 10.71 -11.27
CA GLY A 382 -0.86 11.57 -12.37
C GLY A 382 -1.51 12.95 -12.33
N VAL A 383 -2.85 13.00 -12.23
CA VAL A 383 -3.60 14.27 -12.10
C VAL A 383 -3.18 15.04 -10.85
N PHE A 384 -3.12 14.36 -9.70
CA PHE A 384 -2.82 14.99 -8.42
C PHE A 384 -1.41 15.58 -8.37
N LEU A 385 -0.42 14.88 -8.93
CA LEU A 385 0.96 15.39 -9.03
C LEU A 385 1.06 16.56 -9.99
N ALA A 386 0.34 16.55 -11.11
CA ALA A 386 0.28 17.68 -12.04
C ALA A 386 -0.34 18.93 -11.36
N ASP A 387 -1.47 18.76 -10.64
CA ASP A 387 -2.07 19.83 -9.84
C ASP A 387 -1.09 20.34 -8.77
N LEU A 388 -0.42 19.46 -8.05
CA LEU A 388 0.56 19.84 -7.03
C LEU A 388 1.73 20.64 -7.60
N LEU A 389 2.17 20.32 -8.82
CA LEU A 389 3.23 21.03 -9.55
C LEU A 389 2.77 22.41 -10.02
N LEU A 390 1.57 22.52 -10.58
CA LEU A 390 0.98 23.77 -11.06
C LEU A 390 0.60 24.71 -9.91
N ARG A 391 0.36 24.17 -8.73
CA ARG A 391 -0.14 24.90 -7.56
C ARG A 391 0.91 25.81 -6.94
N ARG A 392 0.77 27.11 -7.17
CA ARG A 392 1.66 28.15 -6.63
C ARG A 392 1.34 28.56 -5.19
N ARG A 393 0.09 28.37 -4.75
CA ARG A 393 -0.39 28.72 -3.40
C ARG A 393 -0.78 27.44 -2.64
N ASP A 394 -0.74 27.50 -1.31
CA ASP A 394 -1.24 26.43 -0.47
C ASP A 394 -2.77 26.24 -0.65
N TYR A 395 -3.29 25.14 -0.14
CA TYR A 395 -4.71 24.80 -0.21
C TYR A 395 -5.52 25.79 0.63
N ASP A 396 -6.68 26.20 0.11
CA ASP A 396 -7.65 26.98 0.87
C ASP A 396 -8.51 26.05 1.70
N SER A 397 -8.52 26.27 3.02
CA SER A 397 -9.19 25.39 3.97
C SER A 397 -10.73 25.45 3.89
N VAL A 398 -11.29 26.55 3.41
CA VAL A 398 -12.75 26.73 3.24
C VAL A 398 -13.21 26.13 1.91
N ASP A 399 -12.49 26.48 0.83
CA ASP A 399 -12.86 26.08 -0.52
C ASP A 399 -12.72 24.56 -0.75
N LEU A 400 -11.91 23.83 0.05
CA LEU A 400 -11.87 22.36 0.02
C LEU A 400 -13.20 21.70 0.38
N PHE A 401 -14.09 22.43 1.06
CA PHE A 401 -15.39 21.91 1.53
C PHE A 401 -16.58 22.64 0.88
N ASP A 402 -16.36 23.72 0.14
CA ASP A 402 -17.39 24.45 -0.55
C ASP A 402 -17.39 24.18 -2.07
N SER A 403 -18.44 23.50 -2.55
CA SER A 403 -18.58 23.20 -3.99
C SER A 403 -18.84 24.44 -4.87
N ARG A 404 -19.07 25.61 -4.26
CA ARG A 404 -19.18 26.91 -4.94
C ARG A 404 -17.90 27.72 -4.84
N GLY A 405 -16.92 27.27 -4.06
CA GLY A 405 -15.60 27.89 -3.93
C GLY A 405 -14.74 27.72 -5.19
N ARG A 406 -13.50 28.15 -5.12
CA ARG A 406 -12.55 28.18 -6.28
C ARG A 406 -12.24 26.81 -6.89
N TYR A 407 -12.44 25.71 -6.15
CA TYR A 407 -12.21 24.35 -6.67
C TYR A 407 -13.44 23.81 -7.42
N GLY A 408 -14.59 24.47 -7.28
CA GLY A 408 -15.83 24.12 -7.96
C GLY A 408 -16.43 22.78 -7.51
N SER A 409 -17.53 22.43 -8.14
CA SER A 409 -18.21 21.15 -7.90
C SER A 409 -17.50 19.99 -8.56
N VAL A 410 -17.17 20.13 -9.85
CA VAL A 410 -16.49 19.11 -10.68
C VAL A 410 -15.47 19.82 -11.56
N ASN A 411 -14.22 19.35 -11.50
CA ASN A 411 -13.18 19.77 -12.43
C ASN A 411 -13.10 18.74 -13.57
N LEU A 412 -13.60 19.13 -14.75
CA LEU A 412 -13.63 18.22 -15.91
C LEU A 412 -12.23 17.90 -16.44
N ALA A 413 -11.26 18.83 -16.31
CA ALA A 413 -9.88 18.54 -16.72
C ALA A 413 -9.28 17.41 -15.85
N GLY A 414 -9.48 17.45 -14.53
CA GLY A 414 -9.00 16.41 -13.63
C GLY A 414 -9.76 15.09 -13.78
N LEU A 415 -11.08 15.13 -13.62
CA LEU A 415 -11.89 13.92 -13.65
C LEU A 415 -11.89 13.27 -15.04
N GLY A 416 -12.02 14.07 -16.10
CA GLY A 416 -12.00 13.58 -17.49
C GLY A 416 -10.67 12.93 -17.86
N SER A 417 -9.53 13.58 -17.50
CA SER A 417 -8.21 12.99 -17.73
C SER A 417 -8.02 11.67 -16.99
N MET A 418 -8.45 11.59 -15.73
CA MET A 418 -8.41 10.36 -14.94
C MET A 418 -9.24 9.24 -15.57
N LEU A 419 -10.51 9.52 -15.97
CA LEU A 419 -11.40 8.51 -16.54
C LEU A 419 -10.88 8.00 -17.89
N VAL A 420 -10.45 8.89 -18.79
CA VAL A 420 -9.87 8.50 -20.07
C VAL A 420 -8.61 7.65 -19.88
N ALA A 421 -7.71 8.09 -19.00
CA ALA A 421 -6.48 7.34 -18.71
C ALA A 421 -6.76 5.97 -18.06
N THR A 422 -7.79 5.88 -17.23
CA THR A 422 -8.23 4.61 -16.63
C THR A 422 -8.75 3.64 -17.70
N LEU A 423 -9.59 4.12 -18.61
CA LEU A 423 -10.08 3.30 -19.72
C LEU A 423 -8.92 2.83 -20.60
N VAL A 424 -8.03 3.72 -21.03
CA VAL A 424 -6.85 3.33 -21.81
C VAL A 424 -5.97 2.34 -21.04
N GLY A 425 -5.74 2.60 -19.76
CA GLY A 425 -4.95 1.73 -18.90
C GLY A 425 -5.52 0.32 -18.76
N TRP A 426 -6.82 0.19 -18.52
CA TRP A 426 -7.49 -1.12 -18.48
C TRP A 426 -7.44 -1.88 -19.82
N GLY A 427 -7.35 -1.16 -20.92
CA GLY A 427 -7.13 -1.77 -22.23
C GLY A 427 -5.72 -2.35 -22.43
N LEU A 428 -4.77 -1.99 -21.56
CA LEU A 428 -3.35 -2.37 -21.66
C LEU A 428 -2.84 -3.18 -20.45
N VAL A 429 -3.74 -3.70 -19.61
CA VAL A 429 -3.43 -4.63 -18.53
C VAL A 429 -4.22 -5.91 -18.68
N VAL A 430 -3.67 -7.01 -18.18
CA VAL A 430 -4.34 -8.31 -18.11
C VAL A 430 -4.22 -8.79 -16.67
N SER A 431 -5.35 -9.04 -16.03
CA SER A 431 -5.40 -9.52 -14.65
C SER A 431 -5.66 -11.03 -14.53
N THR A 432 -5.74 -11.73 -15.66
CA THR A 432 -5.87 -13.21 -15.70
C THR A 432 -4.53 -13.85 -15.37
N ALA A 433 -4.55 -14.93 -14.58
CA ALA A 433 -3.34 -15.67 -14.23
C ALA A 433 -2.64 -16.25 -15.46
N ALA A 434 -1.31 -16.36 -15.36
CA ALA A 434 -0.48 -17.12 -16.29
C ALA A 434 -0.73 -18.65 -16.16
N ASP A 435 -0.19 -19.40 -17.10
CA ASP A 435 -0.32 -20.85 -17.29
C ASP A 435 -0.62 -21.71 -16.05
N GLY A 436 -1.62 -22.60 -16.21
CA GLY A 436 -2.00 -23.61 -15.21
C GLY A 436 -3.26 -23.30 -14.41
N TYR A 437 -3.76 -22.06 -14.46
CA TYR A 437 -5.09 -21.71 -13.94
C TYR A 437 -6.11 -21.63 -15.09
N PRO A 438 -7.36 -22.11 -14.88
CA PRO A 438 -8.39 -21.94 -15.90
C PRO A 438 -8.53 -20.44 -16.21
N PRO A 439 -8.50 -20.04 -17.48
CA PRO A 439 -8.62 -18.61 -17.87
C PRO A 439 -9.91 -17.94 -17.33
N GLU A 440 -10.87 -18.77 -16.95
CA GLU A 440 -12.20 -18.36 -16.47
C GLU A 440 -12.22 -18.06 -14.95
N ALA A 441 -11.20 -18.49 -14.20
CA ALA A 441 -11.18 -18.39 -12.73
C ALA A 441 -10.47 -17.15 -12.19
N ALA A 442 -9.68 -16.46 -12.99
CA ALA A 442 -8.79 -15.42 -12.51
C ALA A 442 -8.87 -14.15 -13.35
N GLY A 443 -9.40 -13.10 -12.74
CA GLY A 443 -9.38 -11.75 -13.27
C GLY A 443 -10.56 -11.38 -14.16
N PHE A 444 -10.53 -10.13 -14.61
CA PHE A 444 -11.61 -9.56 -15.40
C PHE A 444 -11.34 -9.75 -16.90
N GLY A 445 -11.99 -10.73 -17.50
CA GLY A 445 -11.84 -11.10 -18.91
C GLY A 445 -12.05 -9.98 -19.92
N TRP A 446 -12.63 -8.84 -19.52
CA TRP A 446 -12.84 -7.66 -20.37
C TRP A 446 -11.58 -6.77 -20.53
N GLN A 447 -10.56 -6.89 -19.68
CA GLN A 447 -9.31 -6.11 -19.76
C GLN A 447 -8.45 -6.50 -20.97
N GLY A 448 -7.42 -5.71 -21.29
CA GLY A 448 -6.47 -5.99 -22.39
C GLY A 448 -7.01 -5.73 -23.79
N TYR A 449 -8.14 -5.05 -23.93
CA TYR A 449 -8.81 -4.82 -25.22
C TYR A 449 -8.07 -3.89 -26.18
N LEU A 450 -7.00 -3.23 -25.76
CA LEU A 450 -6.15 -2.39 -26.63
C LEU A 450 -4.86 -3.09 -27.08
N LEU A 451 -4.52 -4.25 -26.53
CA LEU A 451 -3.27 -4.92 -26.88
C LEU A 451 -3.21 -5.30 -28.37
N GLU A 452 -4.21 -6.01 -28.85
CA GLU A 452 -4.28 -6.42 -30.26
C GLU A 452 -4.45 -5.23 -31.23
N PRO A 453 -5.39 -4.29 -30.99
CA PRO A 453 -5.56 -3.13 -31.87
C PRO A 453 -4.31 -2.24 -32.00
N LEU A 454 -3.47 -2.19 -30.97
CA LEU A 454 -2.22 -1.43 -30.99
C LEU A 454 -1.01 -2.24 -31.50
N GLY A 455 -1.22 -3.48 -31.96
CA GLY A 455 -0.16 -4.33 -32.47
C GLY A 455 0.82 -4.84 -31.41
N LEU A 456 0.40 -4.84 -30.13
CA LEU A 456 1.21 -5.32 -29.01
C LEU A 456 1.15 -6.84 -28.84
N GLY A 457 0.36 -7.53 -29.64
CA GLY A 457 0.17 -8.98 -29.62
C GLY A 457 -1.20 -9.40 -29.09
N PRO A 458 -1.48 -10.72 -29.12
CA PRO A 458 -2.72 -11.24 -28.60
C PRO A 458 -2.88 -10.95 -27.10
N LYS A 459 -4.13 -10.87 -26.67
CA LYS A 459 -4.47 -10.57 -25.26
C LYS A 459 -3.88 -11.58 -24.27
N LEU A 460 -3.94 -12.88 -24.63
CA LEU A 460 -3.34 -13.97 -23.88
C LEU A 460 -2.14 -14.49 -24.66
N ASP A 461 -1.10 -14.91 -23.96
CA ASP A 461 0.15 -15.45 -24.52
C ASP A 461 0.93 -14.48 -25.45
N GLY A 462 0.54 -13.21 -25.45
CA GLY A 462 1.25 -12.17 -26.18
C GLY A 462 2.49 -11.68 -25.44
N PRO A 463 3.44 -11.08 -26.17
CA PRO A 463 4.70 -10.60 -25.58
C PRO A 463 4.51 -9.46 -24.58
N TRP A 464 3.38 -8.77 -24.60
CA TRP A 464 3.05 -7.66 -23.70
C TRP A 464 1.92 -7.96 -22.70
N THR A 465 1.38 -9.20 -22.70
CA THR A 465 0.23 -9.60 -21.89
C THR A 465 0.42 -9.23 -20.41
N TYR A 466 1.54 -9.62 -19.83
CA TYR A 466 1.82 -9.41 -18.40
C TYR A 466 2.75 -8.21 -18.12
N ALA A 467 3.09 -7.43 -19.14
CA ALA A 467 3.91 -6.22 -18.94
C ALA A 467 3.18 -5.09 -18.22
N ASN A 468 1.85 -5.18 -18.08
CA ASN A 468 1.01 -4.23 -17.36
C ASN A 468 1.23 -2.76 -17.75
N LEU A 469 1.49 -2.51 -19.05
CA LEU A 469 1.74 -1.18 -19.63
C LEU A 469 0.72 -0.14 -19.17
N GLY A 470 -0.52 -0.57 -19.00
CA GLY A 470 -1.65 0.28 -18.66
C GLY A 470 -1.47 1.07 -17.37
N VAL A 471 -0.75 0.55 -16.38
CA VAL A 471 -0.50 1.27 -15.12
C VAL A 471 0.40 2.49 -15.37
N MET A 472 1.46 2.32 -16.17
CA MET A 472 2.37 3.42 -16.48
C MET A 472 1.73 4.44 -17.42
N VAL A 473 0.95 3.98 -18.40
CA VAL A 473 0.18 4.87 -19.28
C VAL A 473 -0.85 5.65 -18.45
N ALA A 474 -1.55 5.00 -17.52
CA ALA A 474 -2.50 5.65 -16.63
C ALA A 474 -1.86 6.66 -15.68
N LEU A 475 -0.59 6.52 -15.32
CA LEU A 475 0.15 7.51 -14.54
C LEU A 475 0.55 8.73 -15.40
N VAL A 476 1.13 8.48 -16.57
CA VAL A 476 1.79 9.52 -17.38
C VAL A 476 0.78 10.31 -18.22
N LEU A 477 -0.18 9.63 -18.84
CA LEU A 477 -1.15 10.26 -19.73
C LEU A 477 -1.95 11.39 -19.05
N PRO A 478 -2.59 11.18 -17.89
CA PRO A 478 -3.37 12.22 -17.24
C PRO A 478 -2.48 13.28 -16.58
N PHE A 479 -1.25 12.95 -16.18
CA PHE A 479 -0.28 13.94 -15.72
C PHE A 479 -0.01 14.98 -16.83
N LEU A 480 0.33 14.52 -18.03
CA LEU A 480 0.57 15.41 -19.17
C LEU A 480 -0.70 16.14 -19.62
N ALA A 481 -1.83 15.44 -19.67
CA ALA A 481 -3.11 16.04 -20.03
C ALA A 481 -3.51 17.16 -19.04
N TYR A 482 -3.37 16.95 -17.74
CA TYR A 482 -3.71 17.95 -16.74
C TYR A 482 -2.74 19.13 -16.73
N LEU A 483 -1.46 18.95 -17.08
CA LEU A 483 -0.53 20.07 -17.27
C LEU A 483 -0.94 21.02 -18.41
N LEU A 484 -1.67 20.50 -19.41
CA LEU A 484 -2.12 21.26 -20.58
C LEU A 484 -3.51 21.88 -20.38
N LEU A 485 -4.39 21.25 -19.59
CA LEU A 485 -5.82 21.57 -19.47
C LEU A 485 -6.18 22.16 -18.10
N GLY A 486 -5.34 21.99 -17.08
CA GLY A 486 -5.59 22.32 -15.68
C GLY A 486 -5.15 23.71 -15.20
#